data_85b48656cbc0462d2d575d24e3682953
#
_entry.id   85b48656cbc0462d2d575d24e3682953
#
_cell.length_a   1.000
_cell.length_b   1.000
_cell.length_c   1.000
_cell.angle_alpha   90.00
_cell.angle_beta   90.00
_cell.angle_gamma   90.00
#
_symmetry.space_group_name_H-M   'P 1'
#
loop_
_entity.id
_entity.type
_entity.pdbx_description
1 polymer ?
#
loop_
_entity_poly.entity_id
_entity_poly.type
_entity_poly.pdbx_seq_one_letter_code
_entity_poly.pdbx_strand_id
1 'polypeptide(L)'
;MIELKRDADPDVVLNQLYQFSPLQTTFSVIFLALVDGKPRELTLKEMLMEFIRHRVHVIRRRTQFLLARARRRKHTVEGLLLALADIDQIIRTIRESRTQAEAKERLMGIECPASMMERALGDEGFKQFVTERGEASTYTLTSVQADEILRMRLGQLVNLEQEKLAEEHRSLLEEIIDYQDILGNPQRIFDIIKEDLEEIKRRFGDARRTEISHEELGNIDLEDLITEETMVVSISHQGYIKRTPSSVYNIQRRGGKGLKGAKTDEEDPIRHLFVASTHAYLLFLTTAGKVRWQKVYDLPQLARDSKGRAIVNLLSLEKDEKIAECLAVRDFNQEGYYVVMATRSGLVKKTPLEQYSRPKRGGIIAIKLREGDELVDAHVVGPGDEVVLVTADGMAIRFRESDARPMGRNTSGVKGISLSKDDRVVGMVVADPVATLLTVCENGYGKRTYFGPNAANGEEDDSEEESSSSSARYRTQNRGGKGLRDIRTSDRNGKVIGIARVNDEDEIFMMTAKGKIQRIRAGDISVIGRNTQGVRIMNVDEGDSLIAVVRVPPEEEAEEAEVATETEGES
;
A
#
# COMPACT_ATOMS: atom_id res chain seq x y z
N MET A 1 18.10 -9.69 -15.09
CA MET A 1 16.75 -9.87 -15.68
C MET A 1 16.23 -11.19 -15.15
N ILE A 2 15.02 -11.22 -14.61
CA ILE A 2 14.36 -12.44 -14.11
C ILE A 2 13.20 -12.72 -15.06
N GLU A 3 13.14 -13.92 -15.62
CA GLU A 3 12.07 -14.35 -16.50
C GLU A 3 11.07 -15.20 -15.71
N LEU A 4 9.80 -14.88 -15.83
CA LEU A 4 8.72 -15.55 -15.11
C LEU A 4 8.07 -16.63 -15.99
N LYS A 5 7.46 -17.64 -15.38
CA LYS A 5 6.57 -18.57 -16.08
C LYS A 5 5.31 -17.81 -16.55
N ARG A 6 4.62 -18.33 -17.59
CA ARG A 6 3.47 -17.65 -18.21
C ARG A 6 2.34 -17.31 -17.25
N ASP A 7 2.13 -18.13 -16.22
CA ASP A 7 1.01 -18.00 -15.28
C ASP A 7 1.47 -17.46 -13.90
N ALA A 8 2.65 -16.82 -13.83
CA ALA A 8 3.16 -16.27 -12.58
C ALA A 8 2.89 -14.76 -12.51
N ASP A 9 2.30 -14.32 -11.41
CA ASP A 9 2.08 -12.91 -11.10
C ASP A 9 3.42 -12.23 -10.78
N PRO A 10 3.81 -11.16 -11.53
CA PRO A 10 5.08 -10.48 -11.32
C PRO A 10 5.22 -9.85 -9.94
N ASP A 11 4.14 -9.27 -9.39
CA ASP A 11 4.16 -8.54 -8.13
C ASP A 11 4.29 -9.50 -6.95
N VAL A 12 3.57 -10.62 -6.99
CA VAL A 12 3.71 -11.68 -5.98
C VAL A 12 5.12 -12.26 -5.97
N VAL A 13 5.70 -12.53 -7.15
CA VAL A 13 7.08 -13.05 -7.23
C VAL A 13 8.08 -12.02 -6.73
N LEU A 14 7.90 -10.74 -7.07
CA LEU A 14 8.76 -9.65 -6.58
C LEU A 14 8.69 -9.52 -5.06
N ASN A 15 7.51 -9.54 -4.48
CA ASN A 15 7.30 -9.50 -3.04
C ASN A 15 7.91 -10.71 -2.32
N GLN A 16 7.77 -11.91 -2.90
CA GLN A 16 8.44 -13.11 -2.41
C GLN A 16 9.96 -12.99 -2.45
N LEU A 17 10.53 -12.41 -3.52
CA LEU A 17 11.96 -12.16 -3.62
C LEU A 17 12.44 -11.14 -2.58
N TYR A 18 11.67 -10.09 -2.30
CA TYR A 18 11.98 -9.14 -1.24
C TYR A 18 11.94 -9.78 0.15
N GLN A 19 10.94 -10.62 0.41
CA GLN A 19 10.76 -11.26 1.71
C GLN A 19 11.76 -12.40 1.98
N PHE A 20 12.05 -13.23 0.97
CA PHE A 20 12.81 -14.47 1.14
C PHE A 20 14.23 -14.43 0.57
N SER A 21 14.68 -13.29 0.02
CA SER A 21 16.03 -13.14 -0.52
C SER A 21 16.68 -11.81 -0.08
N PRO A 22 18.01 -11.63 -0.28
CA PRO A 22 18.70 -10.37 0.01
C PRO A 22 18.43 -9.24 -0.98
N LEU A 23 17.40 -9.30 -1.82
CA LEU A 23 17.05 -8.23 -2.75
C LEU A 23 16.57 -6.96 -2.04
N GLN A 24 15.97 -7.11 -0.87
CA GLN A 24 15.67 -6.01 0.03
C GLN A 24 16.55 -6.14 1.26
N THR A 25 17.31 -5.09 1.56
CA THR A 25 18.17 -5.05 2.74
C THR A 25 18.17 -3.68 3.38
N THR A 26 18.35 -3.64 4.67
CA THR A 26 18.50 -2.39 5.42
C THR A 26 19.96 -2.03 5.50
N PHE A 27 20.30 -0.80 5.11
CA PHE A 27 21.63 -0.25 5.25
C PHE A 27 21.60 0.92 6.25
N SER A 28 22.23 0.74 7.40
CA SER A 28 22.36 1.80 8.40
C SER A 28 23.57 2.67 8.06
N VAL A 29 23.32 3.93 7.72
CA VAL A 29 24.39 4.89 7.41
C VAL A 29 24.93 5.48 8.71
N ILE A 30 26.22 5.20 9.01
CA ILE A 30 26.96 5.77 10.14
C ILE A 30 28.09 6.61 9.58
N PHE A 31 28.03 7.93 9.75
CA PHE A 31 29.09 8.83 9.35
C PHE A 31 30.09 9.00 10.49
N LEU A 32 31.14 8.19 10.50
CA LEU A 32 32.26 8.32 11.42
C LEU A 32 33.40 9.09 10.75
N ALA A 33 33.80 10.23 11.32
CA ALA A 33 34.88 11.06 10.80
C ALA A 33 35.83 11.53 11.92
N LEU A 34 37.04 11.89 11.51
CA LEU A 34 37.99 12.54 12.42
C LEU A 34 37.80 14.06 12.36
N VAL A 35 37.33 14.63 13.47
CA VAL A 35 37.21 16.08 13.64
C VAL A 35 38.21 16.52 14.70
N ASP A 36 39.11 17.43 14.34
CA ASP A 36 40.20 17.90 15.19
C ASP A 36 41.04 16.74 15.82
N GLY A 37 41.25 15.68 15.02
CA GLY A 37 42.04 14.51 15.42
C GLY A 37 41.29 13.52 16.33
N LYS A 38 39.99 13.73 16.59
CA LYS A 38 39.14 12.83 17.40
C LYS A 38 38.05 12.18 16.54
N PRO A 39 37.81 10.88 16.70
CA PRO A 39 36.72 10.21 16.02
C PRO A 39 35.39 10.71 16.60
N ARG A 40 34.48 11.12 15.71
CA ARG A 40 33.12 11.56 16.04
C ARG A 40 32.13 10.97 15.05
N GLU A 41 31.01 10.55 15.55
CA GLU A 41 29.83 10.23 14.73
C GLU A 41 29.11 11.54 14.42
N LEU A 42 28.82 11.76 13.16
CA LEU A 42 28.26 13.01 12.63
C LEU A 42 26.96 12.73 11.89
N THR A 43 26.08 13.71 11.93
CA THR A 43 24.96 13.76 10.97
C THR A 43 25.48 14.20 9.60
N LEU A 44 24.70 13.96 8.52
CA LEU A 44 25.04 14.42 7.17
C LEU A 44 25.30 15.94 7.13
N LYS A 45 24.47 16.72 7.83
CA LYS A 45 24.62 18.18 7.94
C LYS A 45 25.94 18.57 8.59
N GLU A 46 26.29 17.93 9.70
CA GLU A 46 27.56 18.21 10.39
C GLU A 46 28.76 17.83 9.53
N MET A 47 28.70 16.71 8.81
CA MET A 47 29.77 16.31 7.90
C MET A 47 29.99 17.34 6.79
N LEU A 48 28.93 17.85 6.18
CA LEU A 48 29.01 18.92 5.17
C LEU A 48 29.56 20.23 5.78
N MET A 49 29.16 20.56 7.00
CA MET A 49 29.68 21.74 7.70
C MET A 49 31.19 21.62 8.00
N GLU A 50 31.65 20.47 8.43
CA GLU A 50 33.09 20.25 8.67
C GLU A 50 33.90 20.26 7.38
N PHE A 51 33.35 19.75 6.27
CA PHE A 51 33.95 19.88 4.95
C PHE A 51 34.14 21.36 4.54
N ILE A 52 33.08 22.18 4.67
CA ILE A 52 33.14 23.62 4.35
C ILE A 52 34.18 24.31 5.25
N ARG A 53 34.18 24.05 6.55
CA ARG A 53 35.13 24.59 7.50
C ARG A 53 36.57 24.27 7.09
N HIS A 54 36.83 23.03 6.73
CA HIS A 54 38.15 22.60 6.26
C HIS A 54 38.55 23.34 4.97
N ARG A 55 37.64 23.47 3.99
CA ARG A 55 37.90 24.20 2.75
C ARG A 55 38.23 25.67 3.00
N VAL A 56 37.48 26.34 3.87
CA VAL A 56 37.79 27.74 4.28
C VAL A 56 39.20 27.83 4.87
N HIS A 57 39.56 26.90 5.75
CA HIS A 57 40.89 26.88 6.36
C HIS A 57 42.00 26.67 5.31
N VAL A 58 41.81 25.75 4.38
CA VAL A 58 42.79 25.47 3.31
C VAL A 58 42.94 26.67 2.38
N ILE A 59 41.85 27.30 1.96
CA ILE A 59 41.89 28.48 1.08
C ILE A 59 42.61 29.64 1.78
N ARG A 60 42.28 29.92 3.04
CA ARG A 60 42.99 30.97 3.81
C ARG A 60 44.49 30.72 3.87
N ARG A 61 44.91 29.52 4.22
CA ARG A 61 46.35 29.17 4.29
C ARG A 61 47.00 29.24 2.91
N ARG A 62 46.37 28.78 1.85
CA ARG A 62 46.86 28.88 0.48
C ARG A 62 47.05 30.35 0.08
N THR A 63 46.04 31.18 0.32
CA THR A 63 46.05 32.59 -0.02
C THR A 63 47.11 33.36 0.78
N GLN A 64 47.27 33.07 2.10
CA GLN A 64 48.30 33.64 2.92
C GLN A 64 49.72 33.30 2.40
N PHE A 65 49.91 32.04 1.99
CA PHE A 65 51.19 31.62 1.39
C PHE A 65 51.47 32.33 0.07
N LEU A 66 50.47 32.43 -0.83
CA LEU A 66 50.56 33.10 -2.11
C LEU A 66 50.83 34.61 -1.93
N LEU A 67 50.09 35.23 -1.02
CA LEU A 67 50.33 36.65 -0.67
C LEU A 67 51.75 36.89 -0.18
N ALA A 68 52.25 36.06 0.74
CA ALA A 68 53.61 36.19 1.22
C ALA A 68 54.68 35.95 0.13
N ARG A 69 54.40 35.05 -0.81
CA ARG A 69 55.26 34.81 -1.99
C ARG A 69 55.21 35.97 -2.96
N ALA A 70 54.03 36.50 -3.30
CA ALA A 70 53.87 37.63 -4.17
C ALA A 70 54.54 38.90 -3.63
N ARG A 71 54.38 39.17 -2.31
CA ARG A 71 55.07 40.30 -1.65
C ARG A 71 56.58 40.19 -1.70
N ARG A 72 57.13 38.98 -1.44
CA ARG A 72 58.59 38.78 -1.56
C ARG A 72 59.08 38.98 -2.97
N ARG A 73 58.37 38.49 -3.98
CA ARG A 73 58.74 38.67 -5.37
C ARG A 73 58.61 40.13 -5.82
N LYS A 74 57.48 40.79 -5.43
CA LYS A 74 57.31 42.24 -5.66
C LYS A 74 58.48 43.05 -5.10
N HIS A 75 58.86 42.78 -3.86
CA HIS A 75 59.98 43.45 -3.22
C HIS A 75 61.31 43.29 -4.00
N THR A 76 61.55 42.10 -4.55
CA THR A 76 62.72 41.86 -5.41
C THR A 76 62.61 42.61 -6.71
N VAL A 77 61.46 42.60 -7.39
CA VAL A 77 61.25 43.29 -8.64
C VAL A 77 61.37 44.81 -8.49
N GLU A 78 60.87 45.38 -7.40
CA GLU A 78 61.05 46.79 -7.04
C GLU A 78 62.54 47.18 -6.99
N GLY A 79 63.34 46.33 -6.34
CA GLY A 79 64.78 46.55 -6.28
C GLY A 79 65.49 46.51 -7.63
N LEU A 80 65.05 45.57 -8.52
CA LEU A 80 65.58 45.47 -9.87
C LEU A 80 65.17 46.68 -10.77
N LEU A 81 63.91 47.13 -10.66
CA LEU A 81 63.43 48.33 -11.37
C LEU A 81 64.16 49.59 -10.95
N LEU A 82 64.44 49.73 -9.64
CA LEU A 82 65.26 50.82 -9.14
C LEU A 82 66.68 50.77 -9.66
N ALA A 83 67.30 49.59 -9.66
CA ALA A 83 68.65 49.42 -10.20
C ALA A 83 68.74 49.78 -11.69
N LEU A 84 67.65 49.46 -12.49
CA LEU A 84 67.60 49.82 -13.90
C LEU A 84 67.30 51.30 -14.14
N ALA A 85 66.60 51.97 -13.21
CA ALA A 85 66.34 53.43 -13.33
C ALA A 85 67.62 54.29 -13.18
N ASP A 86 68.64 53.83 -12.48
CA ASP A 86 69.97 54.46 -12.43
C ASP A 86 71.06 53.38 -12.49
N ILE A 87 71.12 52.74 -13.64
CA ILE A 87 72.03 51.61 -13.87
C ILE A 87 73.49 52.04 -13.85
N ASP A 88 73.80 53.27 -14.26
CA ASP A 88 75.16 53.78 -14.30
C ASP A 88 75.74 53.96 -12.93
N GLN A 89 74.96 54.43 -11.96
CA GLN A 89 75.39 54.53 -10.58
C GLN A 89 75.60 53.11 -9.95
N ILE A 90 74.71 52.19 -10.25
CA ILE A 90 74.79 50.79 -9.78
C ILE A 90 76.04 50.09 -10.31
N ILE A 91 76.33 50.22 -11.63
CA ILE A 91 77.53 49.65 -12.28
C ILE A 91 78.77 50.25 -11.73
N ARG A 92 78.82 51.58 -11.53
CA ARG A 92 79.96 52.26 -10.96
C ARG A 92 80.25 51.78 -9.56
N THR A 93 79.23 51.71 -8.70
CA THR A 93 79.35 51.23 -7.30
C THR A 93 79.87 49.81 -7.26
N ILE A 94 79.41 48.92 -8.12
CA ILE A 94 79.85 47.53 -8.20
C ILE A 94 81.32 47.45 -8.67
N ARG A 95 81.72 48.21 -9.68
CA ARG A 95 83.10 48.21 -10.22
C ARG A 95 84.10 48.77 -9.28
N GLU A 96 83.78 49.73 -8.42
CA GLU A 96 84.64 50.34 -7.42
C GLU A 96 84.80 49.50 -6.17
N SER A 97 84.00 48.50 -6.01
CA SER A 97 84.02 47.57 -4.86
C SER A 97 85.01 46.43 -5.09
N ARG A 98 85.81 46.09 -4.06
CA ARG A 98 86.83 45.04 -4.15
C ARG A 98 86.24 43.63 -3.93
N THR A 99 85.18 43.53 -3.16
CA THR A 99 84.54 42.28 -2.82
C THR A 99 82.99 42.38 -3.05
N GLN A 100 82.31 41.22 -3.20
CA GLN A 100 80.87 41.19 -3.31
C GLN A 100 80.17 41.69 -2.03
N ALA A 101 80.75 41.43 -0.86
CA ALA A 101 80.22 41.91 0.41
C ALA A 101 80.30 43.45 0.50
N GLU A 102 81.45 44.05 0.10
CA GLU A 102 81.60 45.49 0.04
C GLU A 102 80.65 46.14 -1.00
N ALA A 103 80.44 45.50 -2.19
CA ALA A 103 79.51 45.95 -3.17
C ALA A 103 78.04 45.94 -2.65
N LYS A 104 77.68 44.89 -1.90
CA LYS A 104 76.34 44.77 -1.27
C LYS A 104 76.10 45.89 -0.26
N GLU A 105 77.13 46.15 0.63
CA GLU A 105 76.99 47.15 1.66
C GLU A 105 76.91 48.58 1.06
N ARG A 106 77.67 48.86 0.03
CA ARG A 106 77.62 50.13 -0.69
C ARG A 106 76.33 50.32 -1.44
N LEU A 107 75.76 49.24 -2.07
CA LEU A 107 74.43 49.28 -2.75
C LEU A 107 73.32 49.60 -1.73
N MET A 108 73.38 49.03 -0.56
CA MET A 108 72.42 49.30 0.53
C MET A 108 72.51 50.74 1.05
N GLY A 109 73.67 51.41 0.92
CA GLY A 109 73.84 52.80 1.25
C GLY A 109 73.41 53.81 0.20
N ILE A 110 73.01 53.39 -0.98
CA ILE A 110 72.51 54.29 -2.03
C ILE A 110 71.14 54.83 -1.61
N GLU A 111 71.04 56.16 -1.54
CA GLU A 111 69.79 56.87 -1.32
C GLU A 111 69.07 57.10 -2.66
N CYS A 112 67.90 56.50 -2.82
CA CYS A 112 67.06 56.63 -3.98
C CYS A 112 65.98 57.71 -3.73
N PRO A 113 65.94 58.83 -4.43
CA PRO A 113 64.89 59.83 -4.25
C PRO A 113 63.48 59.28 -4.56
N ALA A 114 62.48 59.77 -3.83
CA ALA A 114 61.09 59.35 -4.05
C ALA A 114 60.61 59.53 -5.48
N SER A 115 61.04 60.60 -6.16
CA SER A 115 60.73 60.86 -7.60
C SER A 115 61.32 59.83 -8.57
N MET A 116 62.44 59.19 -8.18
CA MET A 116 63.02 58.09 -8.94
C MET A 116 62.21 56.77 -8.71
N MET A 117 61.79 56.55 -7.51
CA MET A 117 60.91 55.44 -7.17
C MET A 117 59.58 55.50 -7.91
N GLU A 118 58.96 56.69 -7.95
CA GLU A 118 57.70 56.93 -8.66
C GLU A 118 57.84 56.64 -10.15
N ARG A 119 58.94 57.12 -10.81
CA ARG A 119 59.22 56.80 -12.20
C ARG A 119 59.47 55.31 -12.47
N ALA A 120 60.13 54.63 -11.54
CA ALA A 120 60.47 53.21 -11.70
C ALA A 120 59.29 52.30 -11.48
N LEU A 121 58.40 52.61 -10.55
CA LEU A 121 57.26 51.76 -10.14
C LEU A 121 55.92 52.16 -10.75
N GLY A 122 55.85 53.38 -11.34
CA GLY A 122 54.62 54.02 -11.75
C GLY A 122 53.78 54.50 -10.56
N ASP A 123 52.74 55.34 -10.85
CA ASP A 123 51.95 56.02 -9.82
C ASP A 123 51.27 55.07 -8.84
N GLU A 124 50.64 53.96 -9.33
CA GLU A 124 49.98 52.98 -8.52
C GLU A 124 50.98 52.14 -7.67
N GLY A 125 52.05 51.70 -8.30
CA GLY A 125 53.10 50.94 -7.64
C GLY A 125 53.77 51.75 -6.51
N PHE A 126 54.01 53.03 -6.76
CA PHE A 126 54.59 53.93 -5.78
C PHE A 126 53.64 54.22 -4.61
N LYS A 127 52.36 54.47 -4.88
CA LYS A 127 51.36 54.63 -3.81
C LYS A 127 51.33 53.43 -2.87
N GLN A 128 51.36 52.20 -3.40
CA GLN A 128 51.33 51.00 -2.62
C GLN A 128 52.67 50.79 -1.86
N PHE A 129 53.78 51.10 -2.49
CA PHE A 129 55.11 51.10 -1.88
C PHE A 129 55.17 52.04 -0.67
N VAL A 130 54.64 53.28 -0.79
CA VAL A 130 54.54 54.26 0.30
C VAL A 130 53.62 53.75 1.41
N THR A 131 52.51 53.12 1.05
CA THR A 131 51.60 52.54 2.05
C THR A 131 52.27 51.45 2.87
N GLU A 132 53.18 50.66 2.29
CA GLU A 132 53.87 49.54 2.95
C GLU A 132 55.14 50.02 3.71
N ARG A 133 55.88 51.01 3.23
CA ARG A 133 57.15 51.47 3.79
C ARG A 133 57.10 52.81 4.51
N GLY A 134 55.99 53.52 4.40
CA GLY A 134 55.86 54.88 4.86
C GLY A 134 56.38 55.92 3.87
N GLU A 135 55.93 57.19 3.99
CA GLU A 135 56.34 58.31 3.16
C GLU A 135 57.72 58.84 3.62
N ALA A 136 58.65 58.85 2.70
CA ALA A 136 60.01 59.35 2.93
C ALA A 136 60.52 60.08 1.67
N SER A 137 61.43 61.04 1.84
CA SER A 137 62.06 61.75 0.73
C SER A 137 63.06 60.91 -0.05
N THR A 138 63.69 59.94 0.64
CA THR A 138 64.64 58.99 0.10
C THR A 138 64.40 57.60 0.64
N TYR A 139 64.68 56.58 -0.16
CA TYR A 139 64.57 55.16 0.22
C TYR A 139 65.91 54.47 -0.08
N THR A 140 66.25 53.47 0.74
CA THR A 140 67.46 52.67 0.55
C THR A 140 67.12 51.24 0.13
N LEU A 141 68.04 50.59 -0.61
CA LEU A 141 67.89 49.21 -1.01
C LEU A 141 68.05 48.29 0.21
N THR A 142 67.24 47.23 0.26
CA THR A 142 67.36 46.19 1.30
C THR A 142 68.47 45.18 0.94
N SER A 143 68.91 44.43 1.92
CA SER A 143 69.90 43.37 1.71
C SER A 143 69.46 42.35 0.65
N VAL A 144 68.16 41.99 0.61
CA VAL A 144 67.60 41.05 -0.37
C VAL A 144 67.65 41.66 -1.78
N GLN A 145 67.28 42.93 -1.91
CA GLN A 145 67.33 43.66 -3.21
C GLN A 145 68.79 43.81 -3.71
N ALA A 146 69.73 44.14 -2.84
CA ALA A 146 71.13 44.23 -3.18
C ALA A 146 71.71 42.88 -3.65
N ASP A 147 71.36 41.78 -3.00
CA ASP A 147 71.76 40.41 -3.40
C ASP A 147 71.22 40.06 -4.82
N GLU A 148 69.98 40.39 -5.12
CA GLU A 148 69.38 40.12 -6.44
C GLU A 148 69.97 41.01 -7.54
N ILE A 149 70.31 42.29 -7.23
CA ILE A 149 70.99 43.17 -8.15
C ILE A 149 72.38 42.60 -8.48
N LEU A 150 73.14 42.14 -7.51
CA LEU A 150 74.44 41.50 -7.72
C LEU A 150 74.39 40.19 -8.52
N ARG A 151 73.26 39.52 -8.55
CA ARG A 151 73.00 38.30 -9.38
C ARG A 151 72.52 38.63 -10.81
N MET A 152 72.23 39.90 -11.09
CA MET A 152 71.70 40.31 -12.37
C MET A 152 72.69 40.07 -13.52
N ARG A 153 72.20 39.50 -14.64
CA ARG A 153 73.02 39.23 -15.81
C ARG A 153 73.04 40.46 -16.73
N LEU A 154 74.14 40.70 -17.43
CA LEU A 154 74.26 41.83 -18.36
C LEU A 154 73.17 41.86 -19.43
N GLY A 155 72.65 40.69 -19.85
CA GLY A 155 71.53 40.63 -20.83
C GLY A 155 70.18 41.13 -20.26
N GLN A 156 70.05 41.28 -18.95
CA GLN A 156 68.83 41.81 -18.32
C GLN A 156 68.83 43.36 -18.27
N LEU A 157 69.86 44.00 -18.74
CA LEU A 157 69.95 45.45 -18.78
C LEU A 157 69.30 46.05 -20.07
N VAL A 158 68.74 45.21 -20.93
CA VAL A 158 68.11 45.67 -22.19
C VAL A 158 66.71 46.23 -21.85
N ASN A 159 66.30 47.30 -22.55
CA ASN A 159 65.00 47.97 -22.36
C ASN A 159 63.81 47.02 -22.37
N LEU A 160 63.87 46.00 -23.24
CA LEU A 160 62.81 45.00 -23.32
C LEU A 160 62.61 44.17 -21.97
N GLU A 161 63.72 43.95 -21.26
CA GLU A 161 63.65 43.26 -19.95
C GLU A 161 63.11 44.20 -18.86
N GLN A 162 63.37 45.51 -18.98
CA GLN A 162 62.80 46.51 -18.07
C GLN A 162 61.29 46.59 -18.21
N GLU A 163 60.74 46.55 -19.46
CA GLU A 163 59.30 46.50 -19.72
C GLU A 163 58.65 45.23 -19.11
N LYS A 164 59.29 44.09 -19.26
CA LYS A 164 58.83 42.83 -18.63
C LYS A 164 58.80 42.89 -17.12
N LEU A 165 59.79 43.48 -16.50
CA LEU A 165 59.82 43.64 -15.03
C LEU A 165 58.74 44.61 -14.55
N ALA A 166 58.44 45.65 -15.31
CA ALA A 166 57.35 46.58 -15.01
C ALA A 166 55.99 45.94 -15.15
N GLU A 167 55.81 45.08 -16.16
CA GLU A 167 54.59 44.30 -16.35
C GLU A 167 54.43 43.24 -15.25
N GLU A 168 55.50 42.52 -14.88
CA GLU A 168 55.53 41.59 -13.73
C GLU A 168 55.16 42.31 -12.43
N HIS A 169 55.70 43.51 -12.21
CA HIS A 169 55.36 44.32 -11.04
C HIS A 169 53.87 44.64 -10.96
N ARG A 170 53.26 45.05 -12.08
CA ARG A 170 51.81 45.36 -12.18
C ARG A 170 50.96 44.13 -11.90
N SER A 171 51.31 43.00 -12.48
CA SER A 171 50.62 41.73 -12.23
C SER A 171 50.69 41.30 -10.77
N LEU A 172 51.86 41.45 -10.14
CA LEU A 172 52.05 41.15 -8.71
C LEU A 172 51.23 42.09 -7.82
N LEU A 173 51.04 43.36 -8.19
CA LEU A 173 50.18 44.30 -7.49
C LEU A 173 48.72 43.82 -7.51
N GLU A 174 48.21 43.47 -8.72
CA GLU A 174 46.85 42.94 -8.89
C GLU A 174 46.65 41.67 -8.07
N GLU A 175 47.58 40.72 -8.14
CA GLU A 175 47.53 39.48 -7.32
C GLU A 175 47.49 39.77 -5.81
N ILE A 176 48.31 40.71 -5.32
CA ILE A 176 48.34 41.09 -3.92
C ILE A 176 47.01 41.69 -3.47
N ILE A 177 46.42 42.57 -4.28
CA ILE A 177 45.11 43.16 -4.01
C ILE A 177 44.03 42.09 -3.94
N ASP A 178 44.01 41.14 -4.88
CA ASP A 178 43.05 40.05 -4.90
C ASP A 178 43.24 39.13 -3.67
N TYR A 179 44.48 38.75 -3.33
CA TYR A 179 44.75 37.93 -2.13
C TYR A 179 44.38 38.65 -0.83
N GLN A 180 44.50 39.98 -0.77
CA GLN A 180 44.08 40.76 0.37
C GLN A 180 42.55 40.81 0.50
N ASP A 181 41.84 40.95 -0.62
CA ASP A 181 40.40 40.91 -0.68
C ASP A 181 39.87 39.54 -0.26
N ILE A 182 40.44 38.44 -0.78
CA ILE A 182 40.07 37.08 -0.40
C ILE A 182 40.25 36.87 1.12
N LEU A 183 41.32 37.38 1.72
CA LEU A 183 41.60 37.24 3.16
C LEU A 183 40.72 38.15 4.03
N GLY A 184 40.34 39.31 3.53
CA GLY A 184 39.53 40.30 4.24
C GLY A 184 38.02 40.06 4.13
N ASN A 185 37.56 39.41 3.04
CA ASN A 185 36.16 39.19 2.78
C ASN A 185 35.81 37.71 2.81
N PRO A 186 35.08 37.24 3.87
CA PRO A 186 34.68 35.84 3.98
C PRO A 186 33.82 35.35 2.80
N GLN A 187 33.03 36.23 2.19
CA GLN A 187 32.17 35.87 1.05
C GLN A 187 32.98 35.39 -0.14
N ARG A 188 34.11 36.07 -0.43
CA ARG A 188 35.02 35.69 -1.53
C ARG A 188 35.53 34.24 -1.38
N ILE A 189 35.77 33.78 -0.13
CA ILE A 189 36.19 32.40 0.12
C ILE A 189 35.04 31.42 -0.22
N PHE A 190 33.80 31.76 0.11
CA PHE A 190 32.65 30.94 -0.25
C PHE A 190 32.40 30.91 -1.75
N ASP A 191 32.60 32.04 -2.45
CA ASP A 191 32.47 32.11 -3.88
C ASP A 191 33.49 31.20 -4.57
N ILE A 192 34.74 31.20 -4.13
CA ILE A 192 35.79 30.29 -4.62
C ILE A 192 35.40 28.81 -4.36
N ILE A 193 34.86 28.49 -3.18
CA ILE A 193 34.41 27.12 -2.87
C ILE A 193 33.29 26.72 -3.85
N LYS A 194 32.36 27.62 -4.09
CA LYS A 194 31.23 27.38 -5.00
C LYS A 194 31.71 27.14 -6.44
N GLU A 195 32.62 27.99 -6.95
CA GLU A 195 33.21 27.83 -8.29
C GLU A 195 33.95 26.49 -8.43
N ASP A 196 34.81 26.15 -7.46
CA ASP A 196 35.54 24.88 -7.41
C ASP A 196 34.56 23.68 -7.48
N LEU A 197 33.45 23.74 -6.72
CA LEU A 197 32.44 22.68 -6.69
C LEU A 197 31.60 22.60 -7.97
N GLU A 198 31.26 23.74 -8.56
CA GLU A 198 30.57 23.80 -9.86
C GLU A 198 31.43 23.25 -11.00
N GLU A 199 32.74 23.51 -10.98
CA GLU A 199 33.68 22.92 -11.93
C GLU A 199 33.75 21.40 -11.79
N ILE A 200 33.86 20.89 -10.56
CA ILE A 200 33.87 19.44 -10.28
C ILE A 200 32.56 18.81 -10.74
N LYS A 201 31.42 19.44 -10.44
CA LYS A 201 30.11 18.98 -10.89
C LYS A 201 30.01 18.91 -12.42
N ARG A 202 30.53 19.91 -13.13
CA ARG A 202 30.51 19.93 -14.60
C ARG A 202 31.38 18.83 -15.20
N ARG A 203 32.53 18.52 -14.58
CA ARG A 203 33.46 17.52 -15.12
C ARG A 203 33.08 16.08 -14.78
N PHE A 204 32.50 15.85 -13.62
CA PHE A 204 32.31 14.52 -13.02
C PHE A 204 30.85 14.23 -12.61
N GLY A 205 29.93 15.20 -12.76
CA GLY A 205 28.54 15.01 -12.40
C GLY A 205 27.85 14.09 -13.39
N ASP A 206 27.20 13.04 -12.90
CA ASP A 206 26.36 12.13 -13.64
C ASP A 206 24.94 12.09 -13.05
N ALA A 207 24.00 11.56 -13.83
CA ALA A 207 22.64 11.39 -13.35
C ALA A 207 22.58 10.30 -12.29
N ARG A 208 21.76 10.51 -11.24
CA ARG A 208 21.49 9.49 -10.24
C ARG A 208 20.80 8.30 -10.90
N ARG A 209 21.32 7.08 -10.71
CA ARG A 209 20.75 5.84 -11.26
C ARG A 209 19.71 5.21 -10.35
N THR A 210 19.81 5.44 -9.05
CA THR A 210 18.91 4.88 -8.04
C THR A 210 17.78 5.85 -7.78
N GLU A 211 16.56 5.39 -7.90
CA GLU A 211 15.37 6.14 -7.51
C GLU A 211 15.31 6.30 -5.99
N ILE A 212 14.86 7.47 -5.53
CA ILE A 212 14.57 7.73 -4.12
C ILE A 212 13.06 7.77 -3.98
N SER A 213 12.48 6.71 -3.43
CA SER A 213 11.07 6.70 -3.03
C SER A 213 10.93 7.24 -1.60
N HIS A 214 9.88 8.02 -1.37
CA HIS A 214 9.48 8.48 -0.03
C HIS A 214 8.41 7.57 0.58
N GLU A 215 7.98 6.56 -0.16
CA GLU A 215 7.07 5.56 0.37
C GLU A 215 7.81 4.75 1.44
N GLU A 216 7.27 4.74 2.64
CA GLU A 216 7.69 3.77 3.64
C GLU A 216 7.33 2.39 3.07
N LEU A 217 8.34 1.59 2.79
CA LEU A 217 8.14 0.18 2.51
C LEU A 217 7.49 -0.41 3.76
N GLY A 218 6.15 -0.47 3.77
CA GLY A 218 5.37 -1.15 4.79
C GLY A 218 5.86 -2.58 4.93
N ASN A 219 5.63 -3.19 6.07
CA ASN A 219 5.82 -4.62 6.20
C ASN A 219 4.97 -5.28 5.11
N ILE A 220 5.62 -6.03 4.24
CA ILE A 220 4.94 -6.85 3.23
C ILE A 220 4.00 -7.77 4.01
N ASP A 221 2.69 -7.58 3.85
CA ASP A 221 1.70 -8.45 4.46
C ASP A 221 1.77 -9.84 3.84
N LEU A 222 1.40 -10.86 4.60
CA LEU A 222 1.38 -12.24 4.10
C LEU A 222 0.48 -12.36 2.85
N GLU A 223 -0.52 -11.50 2.75
CA GLU A 223 -1.48 -11.41 1.65
C GLU A 223 -0.81 -10.99 0.33
N ASP A 224 0.16 -10.06 0.39
CA ASP A 224 0.95 -9.60 -0.77
C ASP A 224 1.86 -10.69 -1.37
N LEU A 225 2.02 -11.81 -0.65
CA LEU A 225 2.82 -12.95 -1.09
C LEU A 225 1.98 -14.06 -1.73
N ILE A 226 0.66 -13.89 -1.74
CA ILE A 226 -0.30 -14.89 -2.20
C ILE A 226 -1.00 -14.36 -3.45
N THR A 227 -0.93 -15.13 -4.52
CA THR A 227 -1.64 -14.81 -5.76
C THR A 227 -3.14 -14.71 -5.51
N GLU A 228 -3.77 -13.65 -6.00
CA GLU A 228 -5.22 -13.53 -5.99
C GLU A 228 -5.82 -14.45 -7.06
N GLU A 229 -6.55 -15.45 -6.63
CA GLU A 229 -7.20 -16.43 -7.47
C GLU A 229 -8.64 -16.64 -7.02
N THR A 230 -9.51 -16.94 -7.96
CA THR A 230 -10.88 -17.32 -7.66
C THR A 230 -10.93 -18.77 -7.19
N MET A 231 -11.52 -18.99 -6.02
CA MET A 231 -11.61 -20.29 -5.37
C MET A 231 -13.06 -20.69 -5.16
N VAL A 232 -13.35 -21.96 -5.40
CA VAL A 232 -14.59 -22.58 -4.98
C VAL A 232 -14.39 -23.13 -3.57
N VAL A 233 -15.15 -22.60 -2.61
CA VAL A 233 -15.16 -23.06 -1.23
C VAL A 233 -16.36 -23.96 -1.00
N SER A 234 -16.11 -25.14 -0.47
CA SER A 234 -17.17 -26.09 -0.13
C SER A 234 -17.12 -26.47 1.35
N ILE A 235 -18.30 -26.50 1.98
CA ILE A 235 -18.48 -26.93 3.37
C ILE A 235 -19.52 -28.05 3.38
N SER A 236 -19.16 -29.20 3.93
CA SER A 236 -20.08 -30.35 4.05
C SER A 236 -21.01 -30.22 5.26
N HIS A 237 -22.07 -31.03 5.28
CA HIS A 237 -23.01 -31.09 6.43
C HIS A 237 -22.35 -31.49 7.74
N GLN A 238 -21.33 -32.37 7.69
CA GLN A 238 -20.54 -32.76 8.86
C GLN A 238 -19.47 -31.73 9.26
N GLY A 239 -19.35 -30.63 8.48
CA GLY A 239 -18.41 -29.53 8.76
C GLY A 239 -16.99 -29.77 8.25
N TYR A 240 -16.82 -30.47 7.13
CA TYR A 240 -15.56 -30.51 6.40
C TYR A 240 -15.50 -29.35 5.42
N ILE A 241 -14.40 -28.63 5.41
CA ILE A 241 -14.16 -27.48 4.55
C ILE A 241 -12.93 -27.66 3.67
N LYS A 242 -13.01 -27.19 2.44
CA LYS A 242 -11.86 -27.08 1.51
C LYS A 242 -12.05 -25.92 0.55
N ARG A 243 -10.96 -25.50 -0.06
CA ARG A 243 -10.96 -24.64 -1.25
C ARG A 243 -10.36 -25.39 -2.44
N THR A 244 -10.87 -25.12 -3.63
CA THR A 244 -10.37 -25.68 -4.88
C THR A 244 -10.33 -24.54 -5.89
N PRO A 245 -9.26 -24.35 -6.71
CA PRO A 245 -9.22 -23.32 -7.74
C PRO A 245 -10.41 -23.50 -8.71
N SER A 246 -11.03 -22.39 -9.10
CA SER A 246 -12.17 -22.41 -10.07
C SER A 246 -11.76 -23.05 -11.41
N SER A 247 -10.50 -22.87 -11.83
CA SER A 247 -9.94 -23.46 -13.06
C SER A 247 -9.98 -25.00 -13.13
N VAL A 248 -10.14 -25.68 -11.98
CA VAL A 248 -10.32 -27.16 -11.94
C VAL A 248 -11.71 -27.60 -12.37
N TYR A 249 -12.67 -26.67 -12.37
CA TYR A 249 -14.04 -26.90 -12.82
C TYR A 249 -14.16 -26.54 -14.30
N ASN A 250 -13.73 -27.44 -15.19
CA ASN A 250 -13.84 -27.22 -16.64
C ASN A 250 -15.30 -27.15 -17.10
N ILE A 251 -15.59 -26.17 -17.95
CA ILE A 251 -16.89 -26.00 -18.63
C ILE A 251 -17.20 -27.27 -19.44
N GLN A 252 -18.33 -27.89 -19.15
CA GLN A 252 -18.85 -28.99 -19.97
C GLN A 252 -19.97 -28.47 -20.92
N ARG A 253 -19.86 -28.80 -22.19
CA ARG A 253 -20.92 -28.46 -23.18
C ARG A 253 -22.25 -29.10 -22.81
N ARG A 254 -23.39 -28.46 -23.17
CA ARG A 254 -24.76 -28.99 -23.03
C ARG A 254 -24.82 -30.47 -23.42
N GLY A 255 -25.34 -31.34 -22.51
CA GLY A 255 -25.45 -32.79 -22.70
C GLY A 255 -24.31 -33.64 -22.13
N GLY A 256 -23.30 -33.04 -21.47
CA GLY A 256 -22.26 -33.77 -20.75
C GLY A 256 -22.82 -34.46 -19.49
N LYS A 257 -22.28 -35.60 -19.10
CA LYS A 257 -22.48 -36.19 -17.75
C LYS A 257 -21.76 -35.29 -16.77
N GLY A 258 -22.47 -34.47 -15.99
CA GLY A 258 -21.87 -33.56 -15.00
C GLY A 258 -20.72 -34.17 -14.20
N LEU A 259 -19.75 -33.35 -13.83
CA LEU A 259 -18.60 -33.79 -13.01
C LEU A 259 -19.05 -33.92 -11.56
N LYS A 260 -18.64 -35.00 -10.87
CA LYS A 260 -18.88 -35.10 -9.42
C LYS A 260 -18.07 -34.02 -8.69
N GLY A 261 -18.72 -33.03 -8.09
CA GLY A 261 -18.11 -31.91 -7.38
C GLY A 261 -17.31 -32.26 -6.12
N ALA A 262 -17.57 -33.41 -5.55
CA ALA A 262 -16.78 -34.06 -4.51
C ALA A 262 -17.08 -35.57 -4.53
N LYS A 263 -16.12 -36.40 -4.13
CA LYS A 263 -16.46 -37.71 -3.57
C LYS A 263 -17.04 -37.42 -2.18
N THR A 264 -18.28 -36.99 -2.15
CA THR A 264 -19.05 -37.04 -0.92
C THR A 264 -19.31 -38.52 -0.64
N ASP A 265 -18.91 -39.01 0.53
CA ASP A 265 -19.55 -40.19 1.08
C ASP A 265 -21.05 -39.94 0.94
N GLU A 266 -21.82 -40.93 0.53
CA GLU A 266 -23.28 -40.78 0.35
C GLU A 266 -23.96 -40.26 1.63
N GLU A 267 -23.20 -40.16 2.72
CA GLU A 267 -23.62 -39.75 4.07
C GLU A 267 -23.23 -38.27 4.43
N ASP A 268 -22.46 -37.53 3.61
CA ASP A 268 -22.03 -36.16 3.98
C ASP A 268 -22.10 -35.17 2.78
N PRO A 269 -23.30 -34.67 2.45
CA PRO A 269 -23.48 -33.73 1.32
C PRO A 269 -22.87 -32.35 1.61
N ILE A 270 -22.59 -31.63 0.53
CA ILE A 270 -22.18 -30.22 0.61
C ILE A 270 -23.36 -29.40 1.14
N ARG A 271 -23.10 -28.62 2.18
CA ARG A 271 -24.08 -27.69 2.77
C ARG A 271 -23.95 -26.28 2.22
N HIS A 272 -22.70 -25.79 2.08
CA HIS A 272 -22.42 -24.48 1.51
C HIS A 272 -21.42 -24.65 0.38
N LEU A 273 -21.71 -24.06 -0.77
CA LEU A 273 -20.84 -23.95 -1.92
C LEU A 273 -20.90 -22.51 -2.43
N PHE A 274 -19.77 -21.84 -2.50
CA PHE A 274 -19.70 -20.48 -2.99
C PHE A 274 -18.33 -20.19 -3.56
N VAL A 275 -18.27 -19.16 -4.40
CA VAL A 275 -17.05 -18.66 -5.03
C VAL A 275 -16.53 -17.49 -4.20
N ALA A 276 -15.24 -17.44 -3.96
CA ALA A 276 -14.60 -16.34 -3.26
C ALA A 276 -13.14 -16.18 -3.70
N SER A 277 -12.64 -14.94 -3.73
CA SER A 277 -11.21 -14.66 -3.93
C SER A 277 -10.37 -15.24 -2.80
N THR A 278 -9.14 -15.66 -3.08
CA THR A 278 -8.15 -16.10 -2.07
C THR A 278 -8.00 -15.05 -0.96
N HIS A 279 -8.09 -13.77 -1.28
CA HIS A 279 -7.94 -12.65 -0.33
C HIS A 279 -9.22 -12.32 0.45
N ALA A 280 -10.37 -12.92 0.11
CA ALA A 280 -11.61 -12.67 0.83
C ALA A 280 -11.58 -13.22 2.25
N TYR A 281 -12.29 -12.57 3.15
CA TYR A 281 -12.61 -13.11 4.48
C TYR A 281 -13.86 -13.95 4.42
N LEU A 282 -13.82 -15.08 5.09
CA LEU A 282 -15.00 -15.87 5.40
C LEU A 282 -15.45 -15.57 6.82
N LEU A 283 -16.67 -15.09 6.95
CA LEU A 283 -17.34 -14.87 8.23
C LEU A 283 -18.20 -16.07 8.55
N PHE A 284 -17.77 -16.88 9.49
CA PHE A 284 -18.52 -18.01 10.00
C PHE A 284 -19.40 -17.55 11.17
N LEU A 285 -20.68 -17.42 10.91
CA LEU A 285 -21.67 -17.11 11.92
C LEU A 285 -22.15 -18.41 12.55
N THR A 286 -22.14 -18.47 13.89
CA THR A 286 -22.46 -19.67 14.62
C THR A 286 -23.86 -19.61 15.19
N THR A 287 -24.45 -20.78 15.47
CA THR A 287 -25.76 -20.89 16.12
C THR A 287 -25.82 -20.21 17.48
N ALA A 288 -24.65 -20.03 18.13
CA ALA A 288 -24.49 -19.28 19.39
C ALA A 288 -24.45 -17.76 19.21
N GLY A 289 -24.61 -17.25 17.97
CA GLY A 289 -24.62 -15.81 17.68
C GLY A 289 -23.23 -15.14 17.70
N LYS A 290 -22.15 -15.92 17.55
CA LYS A 290 -20.79 -15.45 17.40
C LYS A 290 -20.39 -15.42 15.92
N VAL A 291 -19.41 -14.59 15.58
CA VAL A 291 -18.77 -14.60 14.27
C VAL A 291 -17.28 -14.87 14.44
N ARG A 292 -16.75 -15.70 13.56
CA ARG A 292 -15.33 -16.04 13.45
C ARG A 292 -14.87 -15.76 12.04
N TRP A 293 -13.58 -15.41 11.87
CA TRP A 293 -13.00 -15.07 10.59
C TRP A 293 -11.95 -16.09 10.18
N GLN A 294 -11.89 -16.33 8.89
CA GLN A 294 -10.79 -17.05 8.27
C GLN A 294 -10.57 -16.44 6.88
N LYS A 295 -9.32 -16.24 6.49
CA LYS A 295 -9.01 -15.90 5.11
C LYS A 295 -9.17 -17.13 4.22
N VAL A 296 -9.62 -16.93 2.98
CA VAL A 296 -9.78 -18.04 2.03
C VAL A 296 -8.43 -18.72 1.76
N TYR A 297 -7.34 -17.97 1.69
CA TYR A 297 -6.01 -18.56 1.48
C TYR A 297 -5.52 -19.44 2.63
N ASP A 298 -6.05 -19.30 3.86
CA ASP A 298 -5.72 -20.15 4.99
C ASP A 298 -6.47 -21.51 4.97
N LEU A 299 -7.50 -21.61 4.12
CA LEU A 299 -8.23 -22.87 3.97
C LEU A 299 -7.37 -23.93 3.27
N PRO A 300 -7.54 -25.21 3.58
CA PRO A 300 -6.82 -26.27 2.90
C PRO A 300 -7.19 -26.32 1.42
N GLN A 301 -6.19 -26.09 0.57
CA GLN A 301 -6.33 -26.27 -0.88
C GLN A 301 -6.22 -27.77 -1.20
N LEU A 302 -7.29 -28.36 -1.67
CA LEU A 302 -7.37 -29.79 -1.90
C LEU A 302 -8.04 -30.07 -3.25
N ALA A 303 -7.79 -31.28 -3.76
CA ALA A 303 -8.41 -31.73 -5.00
C ALA A 303 -9.95 -31.76 -4.86
N ARG A 304 -10.63 -31.61 -6.00
CA ARG A 304 -12.10 -31.59 -6.06
C ARG A 304 -12.75 -32.80 -5.41
N ASP A 305 -12.17 -33.98 -5.54
CA ASP A 305 -12.69 -35.25 -5.03
C ASP A 305 -12.30 -35.57 -3.57
N SER A 306 -11.54 -34.69 -2.90
CA SER A 306 -11.15 -34.88 -1.50
C SER A 306 -12.27 -34.53 -0.51
N LYS A 307 -12.26 -35.11 0.70
CA LYS A 307 -13.24 -34.87 1.76
C LYS A 307 -13.12 -33.49 2.43
N GLY A 308 -11.96 -32.84 2.39
CA GLY A 308 -11.69 -31.60 3.12
C GLY A 308 -11.09 -31.83 4.52
N ARG A 309 -10.97 -30.77 5.31
CA ARG A 309 -10.55 -30.81 6.72
C ARG A 309 -11.70 -30.38 7.63
N ALA A 310 -11.78 -30.98 8.81
CA ALA A 310 -12.80 -30.61 9.77
C ALA A 310 -12.67 -29.15 10.20
N ILE A 311 -13.72 -28.37 10.08
CA ILE A 311 -13.78 -26.93 10.37
C ILE A 311 -13.44 -26.61 11.84
N VAL A 312 -13.72 -27.55 12.74
CA VAL A 312 -13.38 -27.45 14.17
C VAL A 312 -11.87 -27.35 14.42
N ASN A 313 -11.04 -27.83 13.48
CA ASN A 313 -9.59 -27.73 13.56
C ASN A 313 -9.08 -26.35 13.05
N LEU A 314 -9.91 -25.63 12.32
CA LEU A 314 -9.58 -24.28 11.80
C LEU A 314 -10.17 -23.20 12.70
N LEU A 315 -11.39 -23.44 13.19
CA LEU A 315 -12.11 -22.52 14.07
C LEU A 315 -12.21 -23.13 15.48
N SER A 316 -11.81 -22.35 16.48
CA SER A 316 -11.96 -22.78 17.90
C SER A 316 -13.43 -22.70 18.32
N LEU A 317 -14.27 -23.64 17.85
CA LEU A 317 -15.69 -23.73 18.20
C LEU A 317 -15.87 -24.24 19.62
N GLU A 318 -16.90 -23.75 20.32
CA GLU A 318 -17.30 -24.27 21.61
C GLU A 318 -18.06 -25.61 21.48
N LYS A 319 -18.22 -26.33 22.58
CA LYS A 319 -18.99 -27.56 22.57
C LYS A 319 -20.43 -27.23 22.16
N ASP A 320 -20.99 -28.00 21.24
CA ASP A 320 -22.33 -27.81 20.65
C ASP A 320 -22.55 -26.56 19.78
N GLU A 321 -21.52 -25.73 19.56
CA GLU A 321 -21.54 -24.60 18.62
C GLU A 321 -21.43 -25.13 17.17
N LYS A 322 -22.41 -24.79 16.33
CA LYS A 322 -22.44 -25.16 14.90
C LYS A 322 -22.39 -23.91 14.02
N ILE A 323 -21.95 -24.07 12.79
CA ILE A 323 -22.04 -23.00 11.80
C ILE A 323 -23.50 -22.88 11.38
N ALA A 324 -24.05 -21.67 11.53
CA ALA A 324 -25.39 -21.33 11.02
C ALA A 324 -25.26 -20.88 9.56
N GLU A 325 -24.36 -19.93 9.27
CA GLU A 325 -24.14 -19.40 7.93
C GLU A 325 -22.67 -18.99 7.72
N CYS A 326 -22.23 -18.94 6.46
CA CYS A 326 -20.90 -18.51 6.03
C CYS A 326 -21.01 -17.42 4.95
N LEU A 327 -20.45 -16.27 5.22
CA LEU A 327 -20.45 -15.12 4.30
C LEU A 327 -19.05 -14.84 3.80
N ALA A 328 -18.86 -14.71 2.48
CA ALA A 328 -17.63 -14.24 1.88
C ALA A 328 -17.66 -12.71 1.78
N VAL A 329 -16.64 -12.03 2.32
CA VAL A 329 -16.53 -10.57 2.31
C VAL A 329 -15.13 -10.20 1.91
N ARG A 330 -14.98 -9.46 0.82
CA ARG A 330 -13.69 -8.94 0.35
C ARG A 330 -13.39 -7.58 0.99
N ASP A 331 -14.35 -6.67 0.92
CA ASP A 331 -14.24 -5.33 1.48
C ASP A 331 -15.33 -5.09 2.55
N PHE A 332 -14.89 -4.69 3.73
CA PHE A 332 -15.77 -4.32 4.85
C PHE A 332 -16.19 -2.86 4.83
N ASN A 333 -15.52 -2.01 4.04
CA ASN A 333 -15.74 -0.56 4.03
C ASN A 333 -16.80 -0.12 3.02
N GLN A 334 -17.59 -1.05 2.49
CA GLN A 334 -18.70 -0.75 1.58
C GLN A 334 -19.77 0.04 2.31
N GLU A 335 -19.91 1.31 1.97
CA GLU A 335 -20.89 2.19 2.57
C GLU A 335 -22.33 1.76 2.19
N GLY A 336 -23.21 1.72 3.19
CA GLY A 336 -24.59 1.29 2.97
C GLY A 336 -24.84 -0.21 3.00
N TYR A 337 -23.78 -1.04 3.17
CA TYR A 337 -23.94 -2.49 3.30
C TYR A 337 -24.01 -2.96 4.74
N TYR A 338 -24.84 -3.96 4.99
CA TYR A 338 -25.14 -4.46 6.33
C TYR A 338 -25.17 -5.98 6.36
N VAL A 339 -24.87 -6.57 7.50
CA VAL A 339 -25.19 -7.98 7.78
C VAL A 339 -26.55 -8.02 8.47
N VAL A 340 -27.50 -8.66 7.83
CA VAL A 340 -28.81 -8.98 8.43
C VAL A 340 -28.78 -10.41 8.92
N MET A 341 -29.25 -10.62 10.14
CA MET A 341 -29.27 -11.89 10.83
C MET A 341 -30.69 -12.21 11.29
N ALA A 342 -31.10 -13.46 11.20
CA ALA A 342 -32.40 -13.95 11.66
C ALA A 342 -32.25 -15.03 12.74
N THR A 343 -33.04 -14.93 13.80
CA THR A 343 -33.08 -15.95 14.87
C THR A 343 -34.28 -16.86 14.75
N ARG A 344 -34.17 -18.02 15.37
CA ARG A 344 -35.23 -19.03 15.43
C ARG A 344 -36.54 -18.50 16.01
N SER A 345 -36.44 -17.58 16.98
CA SER A 345 -37.62 -16.94 17.60
C SER A 345 -38.21 -15.78 16.79
N GLY A 346 -37.72 -15.54 15.56
CA GLY A 346 -38.25 -14.51 14.64
C GLY A 346 -37.76 -13.11 14.90
N LEU A 347 -36.63 -12.94 15.56
CA LEU A 347 -35.94 -11.65 15.67
C LEU A 347 -35.05 -11.46 14.43
N VAL A 348 -34.91 -10.19 14.03
CA VAL A 348 -34.01 -9.76 12.95
C VAL A 348 -33.10 -8.66 13.47
N LYS A 349 -31.84 -8.72 13.09
CA LYS A 349 -30.84 -7.73 13.43
C LYS A 349 -30.09 -7.29 12.19
N LYS A 350 -29.94 -5.96 12.02
CA LYS A 350 -29.16 -5.33 10.96
C LYS A 350 -27.95 -4.65 11.59
N THR A 351 -26.74 -4.96 11.14
CA THR A 351 -25.48 -4.41 11.67
C THR A 351 -24.61 -3.95 10.51
N PRO A 352 -24.02 -2.73 10.53
CA PRO A 352 -23.11 -2.28 9.50
C PRO A 352 -21.97 -3.28 9.25
N LEU A 353 -21.65 -3.55 7.98
CA LEU A 353 -20.63 -4.52 7.58
C LEU A 353 -19.26 -4.16 8.16
N GLU A 354 -18.93 -2.87 8.20
CA GLU A 354 -17.70 -2.32 8.77
C GLU A 354 -17.44 -2.77 10.21
N GLN A 355 -18.49 -3.01 11.02
CA GLN A 355 -18.32 -3.47 12.39
C GLN A 355 -17.70 -4.86 12.51
N TYR A 356 -17.56 -5.58 11.42
CA TYR A 356 -16.92 -6.89 11.33
C TYR A 356 -15.51 -6.83 10.72
N SER A 357 -14.96 -5.63 10.42
CA SER A 357 -13.64 -5.45 9.79
C SER A 357 -12.44 -5.83 10.68
N ARG A 358 -12.64 -5.97 12.00
CA ARG A 358 -11.56 -6.24 12.96
C ARG A 358 -11.66 -7.65 13.55
N PRO A 359 -11.03 -8.65 12.90
CA PRO A 359 -11.06 -10.02 13.38
C PRO A 359 -10.37 -10.18 14.75
N LYS A 360 -10.93 -11.08 15.59
CA LYS A 360 -10.33 -11.49 16.85
C LYS A 360 -10.21 -13.00 16.89
N ARG A 361 -9.08 -13.52 17.33
CA ARG A 361 -8.79 -14.96 17.38
C ARG A 361 -9.85 -15.81 18.09
N GLY A 362 -10.54 -15.27 19.11
CA GLY A 362 -11.63 -15.94 19.82
C GLY A 362 -13.02 -15.71 19.22
N GLY A 363 -13.13 -15.02 18.09
CA GLY A 363 -14.41 -14.53 17.56
C GLY A 363 -14.96 -13.34 18.35
N ILE A 364 -16.07 -12.79 17.87
CA ILE A 364 -16.82 -11.72 18.55
C ILE A 364 -18.30 -12.04 18.55
N ILE A 365 -19.06 -11.40 19.43
CA ILE A 365 -20.51 -11.47 19.43
C ILE A 365 -21.01 -10.78 18.17
N ALA A 366 -21.76 -11.50 17.33
CA ALA A 366 -22.45 -10.96 16.16
C ALA A 366 -23.88 -10.51 16.55
N ILE A 367 -24.56 -11.29 17.37
CA ILE A 367 -25.89 -11.02 17.90
C ILE A 367 -25.97 -11.52 19.33
N LYS A 368 -26.61 -10.77 20.23
CA LYS A 368 -26.92 -11.22 21.60
C LYS A 368 -28.22 -12.03 21.57
N LEU A 369 -28.12 -13.33 21.58
CA LEU A 369 -29.27 -14.22 21.60
C LEU A 369 -29.99 -14.17 22.95
N ARG A 370 -31.30 -14.39 22.93
CA ARG A 370 -32.11 -14.63 24.13
C ARG A 370 -31.94 -16.09 24.59
N GLU A 371 -32.30 -16.38 25.81
CA GLU A 371 -32.24 -17.73 26.34
C GLU A 371 -33.12 -18.68 25.48
N GLY A 372 -32.55 -19.78 25.05
CA GLY A 372 -33.22 -20.77 24.20
C GLY A 372 -33.40 -20.38 22.74
N ASP A 373 -32.85 -19.22 22.30
CA ASP A 373 -32.87 -18.80 20.90
C ASP A 373 -31.57 -19.15 20.17
N GLU A 374 -31.62 -19.31 18.88
CA GLU A 374 -30.47 -19.65 18.02
C GLU A 374 -30.44 -18.75 16.79
N LEU A 375 -29.24 -18.45 16.30
CA LEU A 375 -29.06 -17.84 14.97
C LEU A 375 -29.37 -18.91 13.92
N VAL A 376 -30.24 -18.56 12.96
CA VAL A 376 -30.67 -19.49 11.90
C VAL A 376 -29.95 -19.11 10.59
N ASP A 377 -29.89 -17.84 10.27
CA ASP A 377 -29.43 -17.39 8.97
C ASP A 377 -28.84 -15.97 9.01
N ALA A 378 -28.00 -15.63 8.03
CA ALA A 378 -27.42 -14.31 7.88
C ALA A 378 -27.07 -14.02 6.41
N HIS A 379 -27.31 -12.77 5.96
CA HIS A 379 -26.98 -12.32 4.61
C HIS A 379 -26.39 -10.90 4.64
N VAL A 380 -25.54 -10.62 3.66
CA VAL A 380 -25.14 -9.23 3.36
C VAL A 380 -26.25 -8.61 2.52
N VAL A 381 -26.68 -7.41 2.89
CA VAL A 381 -27.71 -6.65 2.17
C VAL A 381 -27.20 -5.25 1.86
N GLY A 382 -27.55 -4.77 0.70
CA GLY A 382 -27.29 -3.41 0.23
C GLY A 382 -28.54 -2.52 0.29
N PRO A 383 -28.41 -1.25 -0.12
CA PRO A 383 -29.53 -0.32 -0.17
C PRO A 383 -30.63 -0.80 -1.14
N GLY A 384 -31.88 -0.84 -0.67
CA GLY A 384 -33.03 -1.22 -1.48
C GLY A 384 -33.34 -2.72 -1.50
N ASP A 385 -32.53 -3.55 -0.86
CA ASP A 385 -32.79 -4.98 -0.73
C ASP A 385 -34.02 -5.25 0.15
N GLU A 386 -34.67 -6.35 -0.12
CA GLU A 386 -35.78 -6.85 0.67
C GLU A 386 -35.50 -8.25 1.18
N VAL A 387 -35.91 -8.50 2.40
CA VAL A 387 -35.64 -9.76 3.12
C VAL A 387 -36.92 -10.56 3.28
N VAL A 388 -36.83 -11.86 3.06
CA VAL A 388 -37.96 -12.79 3.29
C VAL A 388 -37.60 -13.77 4.40
N LEU A 389 -38.43 -13.81 5.44
CA LEU A 389 -38.37 -14.83 6.50
C LEU A 389 -39.48 -15.86 6.26
N VAL A 390 -39.15 -17.14 6.46
CA VAL A 390 -40.13 -18.23 6.38
C VAL A 390 -40.12 -19.06 7.67
N THR A 391 -41.31 -19.49 8.07
CA THR A 391 -41.50 -20.28 9.31
C THR A 391 -41.80 -21.74 9.03
N ALA A 392 -41.62 -22.58 10.05
CA ALA A 392 -41.91 -24.02 9.98
C ALA A 392 -43.39 -24.30 9.66
N ASP A 393 -44.30 -23.46 10.12
CA ASP A 393 -45.76 -23.61 9.85
C ASP A 393 -46.17 -23.02 8.48
N GLY A 394 -45.16 -22.62 7.66
CA GLY A 394 -45.38 -22.17 6.26
C GLY A 394 -45.86 -20.74 6.13
N MET A 395 -45.59 -19.87 7.09
CA MET A 395 -45.78 -18.43 6.99
C MET A 395 -44.56 -17.78 6.44
N ALA A 396 -44.70 -16.70 5.61
CA ALA A 396 -43.62 -15.90 5.07
C ALA A 396 -43.90 -14.42 5.24
N ILE A 397 -42.91 -13.64 5.56
CA ILE A 397 -42.97 -12.18 5.59
C ILE A 397 -41.83 -11.58 4.76
N ARG A 398 -42.15 -10.66 3.89
CA ARG A 398 -41.20 -9.89 3.08
C ARG A 398 -41.25 -8.44 3.53
N PHE A 399 -40.10 -7.85 3.80
CA PHE A 399 -39.98 -6.44 4.24
C PHE A 399 -38.68 -5.83 3.74
N ARG A 400 -38.60 -4.50 3.67
CA ARG A 400 -37.40 -3.78 3.23
C ARG A 400 -36.30 -3.89 4.27
N GLU A 401 -35.05 -3.91 3.83
CA GLU A 401 -33.90 -3.85 4.73
C GLU A 401 -33.94 -2.60 5.63
N SER A 402 -34.45 -1.47 5.10
CA SER A 402 -34.59 -0.19 5.80
C SER A 402 -35.57 -0.23 6.96
N ASP A 403 -36.53 -1.15 6.99
CA ASP A 403 -37.46 -1.34 8.11
C ASP A 403 -36.76 -1.84 9.37
N ALA A 404 -35.58 -2.42 9.22
CA ALA A 404 -34.72 -2.80 10.35
C ALA A 404 -33.66 -1.71 10.57
N ARG A 405 -33.77 -0.97 11.69
CA ARG A 405 -32.74 0.02 12.04
C ARG A 405 -31.36 -0.60 12.22
N PRO A 406 -30.29 0.05 11.80
CA PRO A 406 -28.93 -0.40 12.09
C PRO A 406 -28.66 -0.46 13.61
N MET A 407 -28.01 -1.50 14.08
CA MET A 407 -27.74 -1.74 15.49
C MET A 407 -26.32 -2.27 15.70
N GLY A 408 -25.75 -1.96 16.86
CA GLY A 408 -24.45 -2.49 17.25
C GLY A 408 -24.46 -4.01 17.49
N ARG A 409 -23.30 -4.64 17.39
CA ARG A 409 -23.13 -6.11 17.48
C ARG A 409 -23.73 -6.75 18.73
N ASN A 410 -23.61 -6.12 19.90
CA ASN A 410 -24.08 -6.67 21.19
C ASN A 410 -25.54 -6.32 21.50
N THR A 411 -26.45 -6.51 20.53
CA THR A 411 -27.89 -6.31 20.67
C THR A 411 -28.63 -7.55 20.20
N SER A 412 -29.89 -7.73 20.66
CA SER A 412 -30.69 -8.89 20.31
C SER A 412 -31.56 -8.73 19.08
N GLY A 413 -31.54 -7.53 18.45
CA GLY A 413 -32.37 -7.28 17.27
C GLY A 413 -33.79 -6.80 17.61
N VAL A 414 -34.63 -6.81 16.60
CA VAL A 414 -36.05 -6.38 16.63
C VAL A 414 -36.90 -7.50 16.06
N LYS A 415 -38.20 -7.45 16.34
CA LYS A 415 -39.15 -8.45 15.81
C LYS A 415 -39.20 -8.43 14.28
N GLY A 416 -38.82 -9.52 13.63
CA GLY A 416 -38.92 -9.73 12.18
C GLY A 416 -40.28 -10.25 11.77
N ILE A 417 -40.75 -11.28 12.43
CA ILE A 417 -42.06 -11.93 12.22
C ILE A 417 -42.72 -12.25 13.56
N SER A 418 -44.06 -12.24 13.61
CA SER A 418 -44.84 -12.71 14.74
C SER A 418 -45.17 -14.18 14.57
N LEU A 419 -44.54 -15.02 15.38
CA LEU A 419 -44.73 -16.47 15.35
C LEU A 419 -46.01 -16.90 16.09
N SER A 420 -46.64 -17.98 15.63
CA SER A 420 -47.65 -18.71 16.35
C SER A 420 -47.00 -19.52 17.49
N LYS A 421 -47.80 -20.10 18.36
CA LYS A 421 -47.31 -21.01 19.42
C LYS A 421 -46.61 -22.21 18.77
N ASP A 422 -45.44 -22.55 19.24
CA ASP A 422 -44.59 -23.66 18.77
C ASP A 422 -44.06 -23.55 17.33
N ASP A 423 -44.26 -22.39 16.65
CA ASP A 423 -43.67 -22.09 15.35
C ASP A 423 -42.25 -21.49 15.48
N ARG A 424 -41.46 -21.60 14.44
CA ARG A 424 -40.08 -21.11 14.39
C ARG A 424 -39.70 -20.64 12.98
N VAL A 425 -38.78 -19.69 12.88
CA VAL A 425 -38.13 -19.34 11.61
C VAL A 425 -37.21 -20.49 11.19
N VAL A 426 -37.28 -20.88 9.91
CA VAL A 426 -36.46 -21.95 9.32
C VAL A 426 -35.39 -21.41 8.39
N GLY A 427 -35.53 -20.17 7.91
CA GLY A 427 -34.53 -19.53 7.04
C GLY A 427 -34.92 -18.10 6.68
N MET A 428 -33.95 -17.41 6.11
CA MET A 428 -34.05 -16.06 5.59
C MET A 428 -33.39 -16.03 4.20
N VAL A 429 -33.96 -15.28 3.26
CA VAL A 429 -33.33 -15.04 1.95
C VAL A 429 -33.47 -13.57 1.57
N VAL A 430 -32.57 -13.07 0.76
CA VAL A 430 -32.71 -11.76 0.09
C VAL A 430 -33.56 -11.99 -1.16
N ALA A 431 -34.64 -11.21 -1.30
CA ALA A 431 -35.54 -11.29 -2.42
C ALA A 431 -34.86 -10.83 -3.70
N ASP A 432 -35.00 -11.61 -4.75
CA ASP A 432 -34.48 -11.31 -6.06
C ASP A 432 -35.66 -11.31 -7.07
N PRO A 433 -35.94 -10.18 -7.74
CA PRO A 433 -37.11 -10.09 -8.65
C PRO A 433 -37.13 -11.12 -9.77
N VAL A 434 -35.98 -11.59 -10.24
CA VAL A 434 -35.83 -12.54 -11.35
C VAL A 434 -35.81 -14.00 -10.87
N ALA A 435 -35.63 -14.25 -9.59
CA ALA A 435 -35.53 -15.58 -8.99
C ALA A 435 -36.86 -16.03 -8.36
N THR A 436 -36.87 -17.25 -7.86
CA THR A 436 -38.00 -17.85 -7.13
C THR A 436 -37.57 -18.29 -5.72
N LEU A 437 -38.51 -18.23 -4.79
CA LEU A 437 -38.36 -18.86 -3.48
C LEU A 437 -38.73 -20.33 -3.57
N LEU A 438 -37.79 -21.22 -3.37
CA LEU A 438 -38.03 -22.64 -3.13
C LEU A 438 -38.36 -22.86 -1.66
N THR A 439 -39.47 -23.54 -1.41
CA THR A 439 -39.88 -23.97 -0.05
C THR A 439 -40.01 -25.48 -0.04
N VAL A 440 -39.38 -26.14 0.94
CA VAL A 440 -39.33 -27.59 1.05
C VAL A 440 -39.85 -28.04 2.41
N CYS A 441 -40.67 -29.10 2.41
CA CYS A 441 -41.31 -29.68 3.59
C CYS A 441 -40.74 -31.07 3.97
N GLU A 442 -40.94 -31.49 5.21
CA GLU A 442 -40.43 -32.75 5.82
C GLU A 442 -40.74 -34.01 5.01
N ASN A 443 -41.94 -34.10 4.42
CA ASN A 443 -42.41 -35.32 3.75
C ASN A 443 -42.15 -35.33 2.24
N GLY A 444 -41.14 -34.55 1.77
CA GLY A 444 -40.69 -34.55 0.38
C GLY A 444 -41.57 -33.74 -0.57
N TYR A 445 -42.36 -32.83 -0.06
CA TYR A 445 -43.11 -31.86 -0.87
C TYR A 445 -42.38 -30.51 -0.88
N GLY A 446 -42.50 -29.80 -1.99
CA GLY A 446 -41.93 -28.47 -2.16
C GLY A 446 -42.58 -27.74 -3.33
N LYS A 447 -42.21 -26.47 -3.47
CA LYS A 447 -42.66 -25.63 -4.56
C LYS A 447 -41.71 -24.46 -4.76
N ARG A 448 -41.82 -23.84 -5.92
CA ARG A 448 -41.22 -22.53 -6.18
C ARG A 448 -42.30 -21.46 -6.33
N THR A 449 -42.02 -20.25 -5.88
CA THR A 449 -42.95 -19.12 -6.03
C THR A 449 -42.12 -17.86 -6.35
N TYR A 450 -42.52 -17.06 -7.33
CA TYR A 450 -41.83 -15.82 -7.68
C TYR A 450 -41.83 -14.83 -6.53
N PHE A 451 -40.69 -14.15 -6.32
CA PHE A 451 -40.63 -13.03 -5.37
C PHE A 451 -41.50 -11.85 -5.85
N GLY A 452 -41.48 -11.57 -7.14
CA GLY A 452 -42.04 -10.35 -7.72
C GLY A 452 -41.11 -9.15 -7.55
N PRO A 453 -41.41 -7.99 -8.16
CA PRO A 453 -40.57 -6.81 -8.10
C PRO A 453 -40.36 -6.32 -6.67
N ASN A 454 -39.19 -5.71 -6.42
CA ASN A 454 -38.95 -5.00 -5.17
C ASN A 454 -39.79 -3.72 -5.15
N ALA A 455 -40.34 -3.35 -4.00
CA ALA A 455 -41.10 -2.11 -3.88
C ALA A 455 -40.15 -0.91 -4.09
N ALA A 456 -40.39 -0.09 -5.09
CA ALA A 456 -39.64 1.17 -5.25
C ALA A 456 -39.83 2.07 -4.02
N ASN A 457 -38.81 2.87 -3.70
CA ASN A 457 -38.85 3.78 -2.55
C ASN A 457 -40.10 4.71 -2.61
N GLY A 458 -41.10 4.43 -1.82
CA GLY A 458 -42.23 5.31 -1.58
C GLY A 458 -43.50 5.03 -2.35
N GLU A 459 -43.54 4.09 -3.29
CA GLU A 459 -44.80 3.68 -3.93
C GLU A 459 -45.42 2.52 -3.13
N GLU A 460 -46.39 2.82 -2.29
CA GLU A 460 -47.35 1.84 -1.83
C GLU A 460 -48.16 1.42 -3.09
N ASP A 461 -48.05 0.16 -3.44
CA ASP A 461 -48.90 -0.45 -4.51
C ASP A 461 -50.33 -0.57 -3.94
N ASP A 462 -51.01 0.58 -3.84
CA ASP A 462 -52.41 0.73 -3.43
C ASP A 462 -53.37 0.39 -4.58
N SER A 463 -52.91 -0.39 -5.57
CA SER A 463 -53.85 -0.97 -6.54
C SER A 463 -54.65 -2.06 -5.83
N GLU A 464 -55.80 -1.67 -5.29
CA GLU A 464 -56.94 -2.54 -4.97
C GLU A 464 -57.48 -3.25 -6.22
N GLU A 465 -56.64 -4.01 -6.92
CA GLU A 465 -57.11 -5.08 -7.79
C GLU A 465 -56.93 -6.40 -7.08
N GLU A 466 -57.94 -6.80 -6.31
CA GLU A 466 -58.17 -8.19 -5.93
C GLU A 466 -58.41 -9.04 -7.21
N SER A 467 -57.33 -9.26 -7.94
CA SER A 467 -57.33 -10.26 -9.02
C SER A 467 -56.47 -11.45 -8.55
N SER A 468 -56.76 -12.60 -9.11
CA SER A 468 -56.09 -13.90 -8.88
C SER A 468 -54.54 -13.87 -8.96
N SER A 469 -53.93 -12.75 -9.26
CA SER A 469 -52.49 -12.53 -9.32
C SER A 469 -51.82 -12.30 -7.98
N SER A 470 -52.51 -11.87 -6.91
CA SER A 470 -51.90 -11.56 -5.61
C SER A 470 -51.38 -12.80 -4.87
N SER A 471 -51.86 -14.01 -5.21
CA SER A 471 -51.34 -15.26 -4.66
C SER A 471 -50.10 -15.79 -5.37
N ALA A 472 -49.70 -15.20 -6.50
CA ALA A 472 -48.59 -15.67 -7.33
C ALA A 472 -47.20 -15.16 -6.83
N ARG A 473 -47.15 -14.15 -5.97
CA ARG A 473 -45.93 -13.49 -5.51
C ARG A 473 -46.01 -13.06 -4.04
N TYR A 474 -44.87 -12.62 -3.46
CA TYR A 474 -44.80 -12.08 -2.10
C TYR A 474 -44.85 -10.55 -2.14
N ARG A 475 -45.91 -9.95 -1.58
CA ARG A 475 -45.96 -8.50 -1.40
C ARG A 475 -45.07 -8.06 -0.24
N THR A 476 -44.48 -6.88 -0.33
CA THR A 476 -43.73 -6.24 0.74
C THR A 476 -44.69 -5.82 1.86
N GLN A 477 -44.33 -6.04 3.10
CA GLN A 477 -45.12 -5.80 4.30
C GLN A 477 -44.29 -5.08 5.35
N ASN A 478 -44.95 -4.45 6.32
CA ASN A 478 -44.27 -3.93 7.50
C ASN A 478 -43.70 -5.06 8.34
N ARG A 479 -42.44 -4.94 8.75
CA ARG A 479 -41.74 -5.89 9.61
C ARG A 479 -42.50 -6.17 10.92
N GLY A 480 -42.44 -7.40 11.41
CA GLY A 480 -42.99 -7.81 12.69
C GLY A 480 -44.45 -8.24 12.65
N GLY A 481 -45.09 -8.25 11.46
CA GLY A 481 -46.42 -8.81 11.24
C GLY A 481 -46.46 -10.36 11.29
N LYS A 482 -47.64 -10.95 11.12
CA LYS A 482 -47.82 -12.40 11.02
C LYS A 482 -47.36 -12.98 9.67
N GLY A 483 -47.15 -12.14 8.66
CA GLY A 483 -46.81 -12.55 7.31
C GLY A 483 -48.00 -13.07 6.50
N LEU A 484 -47.66 -13.69 5.37
CA LEU A 484 -48.58 -14.32 4.46
C LEU A 484 -48.36 -15.82 4.47
N ARG A 485 -49.38 -16.60 4.20
CA ARG A 485 -49.19 -18.04 4.03
C ARG A 485 -48.47 -18.33 2.73
N ASP A 486 -47.27 -18.87 2.84
CA ASP A 486 -46.47 -19.34 1.74
C ASP A 486 -46.94 -20.72 1.29
N ILE A 487 -46.79 -21.73 2.14
CA ILE A 487 -47.19 -23.09 1.90
C ILE A 487 -48.18 -23.54 2.97
N ARG A 488 -49.16 -24.33 2.59
CA ARG A 488 -50.10 -24.89 3.53
C ARG A 488 -49.56 -26.20 4.07
N THR A 489 -49.08 -26.18 5.30
CA THR A 489 -48.59 -27.36 6.03
C THR A 489 -49.77 -28.24 6.48
N SER A 490 -49.61 -29.54 6.42
CA SER A 490 -50.56 -30.58 6.85
C SER A 490 -49.82 -31.88 7.08
N ASP A 491 -50.50 -32.92 7.60
CA ASP A 491 -49.89 -34.25 7.82
C ASP A 491 -49.31 -34.86 6.52
N ARG A 492 -49.82 -34.42 5.37
CA ARG A 492 -49.38 -34.90 4.06
C ARG A 492 -47.97 -34.44 3.71
N ASN A 493 -47.69 -33.17 3.90
CA ASN A 493 -46.40 -32.56 3.47
C ASN A 493 -45.45 -32.26 4.65
N GLY A 494 -45.96 -32.29 5.90
CA GLY A 494 -45.17 -31.98 7.08
C GLY A 494 -44.88 -30.47 7.22
N LYS A 495 -44.01 -30.12 8.17
CA LYS A 495 -43.54 -28.74 8.37
C LYS A 495 -42.51 -28.34 7.32
N VAL A 496 -42.31 -27.03 7.11
CA VAL A 496 -41.22 -26.51 6.31
C VAL A 496 -39.91 -26.75 7.02
N ILE A 497 -38.95 -27.32 6.29
CA ILE A 497 -37.59 -27.62 6.83
C ILE A 497 -36.53 -26.68 6.32
N GLY A 498 -36.74 -26.04 5.16
CA GLY A 498 -35.76 -25.14 4.58
C GLY A 498 -36.31 -24.37 3.36
N ILE A 499 -35.63 -23.33 3.03
CA ILE A 499 -35.90 -22.46 1.88
C ILE A 499 -34.61 -22.14 1.13
N ALA A 500 -34.75 -21.81 -0.15
CA ALA A 500 -33.63 -21.28 -0.95
C ALA A 500 -34.11 -20.31 -2.02
N ARG A 501 -33.33 -19.29 -2.33
CA ARG A 501 -33.47 -18.49 -3.55
C ARG A 501 -32.90 -19.30 -4.71
N VAL A 502 -33.69 -19.54 -5.77
CA VAL A 502 -33.28 -20.41 -6.87
C VAL A 502 -33.70 -19.84 -8.22
N ASN A 503 -32.86 -20.07 -9.23
CA ASN A 503 -33.12 -19.90 -10.65
C ASN A 503 -33.40 -21.25 -11.30
N ASP A 504 -33.88 -21.29 -12.53
CA ASP A 504 -34.24 -22.53 -13.21
C ASP A 504 -33.05 -23.47 -13.46
N GLU A 505 -31.87 -22.92 -13.61
CA GLU A 505 -30.61 -23.65 -13.89
C GLU A 505 -29.92 -24.16 -12.65
N ASP A 506 -30.31 -23.70 -11.45
CA ASP A 506 -29.76 -24.15 -10.17
C ASP A 506 -30.04 -25.63 -9.92
N GLU A 507 -29.14 -26.25 -9.21
CA GLU A 507 -29.29 -27.60 -8.69
C GLU A 507 -29.62 -27.61 -7.20
N ILE A 508 -30.52 -28.51 -6.83
CA ILE A 508 -30.97 -28.65 -5.45
C ILE A 508 -30.58 -30.00 -4.92
N PHE A 509 -29.88 -30.00 -3.81
CA PHE A 509 -29.61 -31.19 -3.01
C PHE A 509 -30.57 -31.25 -1.85
N MET A 510 -31.22 -32.39 -1.70
CA MET A 510 -32.10 -32.70 -0.56
C MET A 510 -31.58 -33.91 0.16
N MET A 511 -31.59 -33.87 1.52
CA MET A 511 -31.09 -34.94 2.35
C MET A 511 -32.14 -35.35 3.39
N THR A 512 -32.31 -36.66 3.57
CA THR A 512 -33.16 -37.22 4.61
C THR A 512 -32.39 -37.51 5.91
N ALA A 513 -33.12 -37.69 7.02
CA ALA A 513 -32.56 -38.01 8.31
C ALA A 513 -31.78 -39.36 8.33
N LYS A 514 -32.15 -40.30 7.46
CA LYS A 514 -31.45 -41.58 7.27
C LYS A 514 -30.30 -41.52 6.29
N GLY A 515 -29.92 -40.30 5.81
CA GLY A 515 -28.75 -40.08 4.93
C GLY A 515 -29.03 -40.26 3.42
N LYS A 516 -30.28 -40.44 2.99
CA LYS A 516 -30.63 -40.53 1.56
C LYS A 516 -30.55 -39.15 0.93
N ILE A 517 -29.80 -39.03 -0.19
CA ILE A 517 -29.59 -37.78 -0.91
C ILE A 517 -30.19 -37.85 -2.29
N GLN A 518 -30.91 -36.80 -2.69
CA GLN A 518 -31.37 -36.61 -4.06
C GLN A 518 -30.95 -35.26 -4.61
N ARG A 519 -30.46 -35.25 -5.84
CA ARG A 519 -30.10 -34.06 -6.62
C ARG A 519 -31.10 -33.89 -7.76
N ILE A 520 -31.70 -32.70 -7.88
CA ILE A 520 -32.62 -32.35 -8.96
C ILE A 520 -32.33 -30.94 -9.46
N ARG A 521 -32.76 -30.61 -10.65
CA ARG A 521 -32.73 -29.22 -11.12
C ARG A 521 -33.88 -28.43 -10.50
N ALA A 522 -33.61 -27.16 -10.14
CA ALA A 522 -34.68 -26.29 -9.63
C ALA A 522 -35.79 -26.12 -10.67
N GLY A 523 -35.43 -26.04 -11.97
CA GLY A 523 -36.39 -25.97 -13.09
C GLY A 523 -37.41 -27.13 -13.16
N ASP A 524 -37.06 -28.30 -12.61
CA ASP A 524 -37.99 -29.46 -12.56
C ASP A 524 -39.08 -29.31 -11.48
N ILE A 525 -38.91 -28.35 -10.55
CA ILE A 525 -39.91 -28.06 -9.53
C ILE A 525 -40.89 -27.02 -10.04
N SER A 526 -42.17 -27.35 -10.01
CA SER A 526 -43.22 -26.45 -10.51
C SER A 526 -43.24 -25.10 -9.78
N VAL A 527 -43.35 -24.02 -10.55
CA VAL A 527 -43.64 -22.69 -10.03
C VAL A 527 -45.14 -22.57 -9.80
N ILE A 528 -45.54 -22.42 -8.55
CA ILE A 528 -46.96 -22.33 -8.15
C ILE A 528 -47.14 -21.23 -7.10
N GLY A 529 -48.34 -20.69 -7.05
CA GLY A 529 -48.68 -19.64 -6.13
C GLY A 529 -48.58 -20.05 -4.65
N ARG A 530 -48.68 -19.07 -3.78
CA ARG A 530 -48.74 -19.23 -2.32
C ARG A 530 -50.00 -20.02 -1.89
N ASN A 531 -50.05 -20.42 -0.62
CA ASN A 531 -51.20 -21.11 -0.01
C ASN A 531 -51.57 -22.45 -0.65
N THR A 532 -50.64 -23.17 -1.25
CA THR A 532 -50.76 -24.52 -1.79
C THR A 532 -50.03 -25.53 -0.90
N GLN A 533 -50.23 -26.83 -1.12
CA GLN A 533 -49.47 -27.85 -0.42
C GLN A 533 -48.15 -28.24 -1.08
N GLY A 534 -47.80 -27.61 -2.21
CA GLY A 534 -46.65 -27.99 -3.01
C GLY A 534 -46.85 -29.24 -3.84
N VAL A 535 -45.82 -29.59 -4.60
CA VAL A 535 -45.75 -30.87 -5.38
C VAL A 535 -44.73 -31.79 -4.72
N ARG A 536 -44.83 -33.09 -5.01
CA ARG A 536 -43.83 -34.04 -4.54
C ARG A 536 -42.53 -33.87 -5.31
N ILE A 537 -41.46 -33.54 -4.62
CA ILE A 537 -40.13 -33.30 -5.19
C ILE A 537 -39.17 -34.44 -4.82
N MET A 538 -39.44 -35.19 -3.76
CA MET A 538 -38.66 -36.37 -3.35
C MET A 538 -39.60 -37.41 -2.74
N ASN A 539 -39.35 -38.70 -3.01
CA ASN A 539 -40.01 -39.80 -2.29
C ASN A 539 -39.22 -40.11 -1.01
N VAL A 540 -39.86 -39.86 0.10
CA VAL A 540 -39.30 -40.12 1.46
C VAL A 540 -39.85 -41.46 1.96
N ASP A 541 -38.99 -42.34 2.44
CA ASP A 541 -39.36 -43.66 2.96
C ASP A 541 -40.17 -43.54 4.27
N GLU A 542 -40.94 -44.56 4.61
CA GLU A 542 -41.74 -44.56 5.83
C GLU A 542 -40.84 -44.44 7.07
N GLY A 543 -41.15 -43.49 7.92
CA GLY A 543 -40.40 -43.19 9.13
C GLY A 543 -39.05 -42.47 8.86
N ASP A 544 -38.88 -41.90 7.67
CA ASP A 544 -37.78 -40.95 7.35
C ASP A 544 -38.38 -39.54 7.11
N SER A 545 -37.54 -38.52 7.09
CA SER A 545 -37.96 -37.13 6.83
C SER A 545 -36.83 -36.35 6.17
N LEU A 546 -37.15 -35.37 5.33
CA LEU A 546 -36.18 -34.40 4.86
C LEU A 546 -35.72 -33.51 6.00
N ILE A 547 -34.42 -33.29 6.07
CA ILE A 547 -33.77 -32.46 7.11
C ILE A 547 -32.97 -31.29 6.56
N ALA A 548 -32.57 -31.37 5.28
CA ALA A 548 -31.79 -30.30 4.64
C ALA A 548 -32.15 -30.14 3.18
N VAL A 549 -32.05 -28.89 2.71
CA VAL A 549 -32.09 -28.49 1.32
C VAL A 549 -30.96 -27.48 1.07
N VAL A 550 -30.24 -27.67 -0.01
CA VAL A 550 -29.09 -26.83 -0.36
C VAL A 550 -29.17 -26.48 -1.85
N ARG A 551 -29.03 -25.20 -2.18
CA ARG A 551 -28.84 -24.71 -3.54
C ARG A 551 -27.38 -24.87 -3.95
N VAL A 552 -27.14 -25.36 -5.15
CA VAL A 552 -25.84 -25.32 -5.81
C VAL A 552 -26.04 -24.51 -7.09
N PRO A 553 -25.40 -23.35 -7.22
CA PRO A 553 -25.52 -22.53 -8.43
C PRO A 553 -24.93 -23.26 -9.62
N PRO A 554 -25.38 -22.98 -10.86
CA PRO A 554 -24.75 -23.49 -12.06
C PRO A 554 -23.31 -23.00 -12.19
N GLU A 555 -22.48 -23.78 -12.87
CA GLU A 555 -21.05 -23.46 -13.04
C GLU A 555 -20.83 -22.12 -13.79
N GLU A 556 -21.80 -21.65 -14.59
CA GLU A 556 -21.71 -20.39 -15.34
C GLU A 556 -21.81 -19.12 -14.46
N GLU A 557 -22.51 -19.13 -13.33
CA GLU A 557 -22.53 -17.99 -12.38
C GLU A 557 -21.16 -17.78 -11.70
N ALA A 558 -20.29 -18.77 -11.71
CA ALA A 558 -18.91 -18.64 -11.22
C ALA A 558 -18.06 -17.75 -12.14
N GLU A 559 -18.36 -17.70 -13.45
CA GLU A 559 -17.64 -16.87 -14.44
C GLU A 559 -18.15 -15.42 -14.48
N GLU A 560 -19.46 -15.17 -14.30
CA GLU A 560 -19.97 -13.79 -14.23
C GLU A 560 -19.49 -13.04 -12.99
N ALA A 561 -19.25 -13.76 -11.89
CA ALA A 561 -18.61 -13.20 -10.71
C ALA A 561 -17.12 -12.87 -10.96
N GLU A 562 -16.45 -13.58 -11.86
CA GLU A 562 -15.07 -13.35 -12.29
C GLU A 562 -14.97 -12.06 -13.14
N VAL A 563 -15.87 -11.88 -14.09
CA VAL A 563 -15.92 -10.69 -14.96
C VAL A 563 -16.30 -9.42 -14.18
N ALA A 564 -17.17 -9.52 -13.19
CA ALA A 564 -17.53 -8.39 -12.34
C ALA A 564 -16.38 -7.93 -11.42
N THR A 565 -15.48 -8.85 -11.03
CA THR A 565 -14.31 -8.52 -10.22
C THR A 565 -13.15 -7.96 -11.06
N GLU A 566 -13.01 -8.33 -12.33
CA GLU A 566 -12.00 -7.77 -13.25
C GLU A 566 -12.34 -6.34 -13.72
N THR A 567 -13.61 -6.01 -13.87
CA THR A 567 -14.04 -4.66 -14.32
C THR A 567 -13.99 -3.60 -13.20
N GLU A 568 -14.00 -3.98 -11.93
CA GLU A 568 -13.83 -3.04 -10.81
C GLU A 568 -12.36 -2.79 -10.42
N GLY A 569 -11.42 -3.56 -10.97
CA GLY A 569 -9.97 -3.41 -10.75
C GLY A 569 -9.24 -2.45 -11.71
N GLU A 570 -9.92 -1.98 -12.78
CA GLU A 570 -9.33 -1.09 -13.80
C GLU A 570 -9.84 0.37 -13.76
N SER A 571 -10.49 0.82 -12.70
CA SER A 571 -10.96 2.21 -12.61
C SER A 571 -10.32 3.01 -11.47
#